data_b3d8ba4d3594d048cea38fd742103b64
#
_entry.id   b3d8ba4d3594d048cea38fd742103b64
#
_cell.length_a   1.000
_cell.length_b   1.000
_cell.length_c   1.000
_cell.angle_alpha   90.00
_cell.angle_beta   90.00
_cell.angle_gamma   90.00
#
_symmetry.space_group_name_H-M   'P 1'
#
loop_
_entity.id
_entity.type
_entity.pdbx_description
1 polymer ?
#
loop_
_entity_poly.entity_id
_entity_poly.type
_entity_poly.pdbx_seq_one_letter_code
_entity_poly.pdbx_strand_id
1 'polypeptide(L)'
;MQYLQRVVARDSAPAQFIIGRFCVLMVVMNKELARIFFEIAAILDAGGESFKPQAYRKAARALLELAEDAALIYARGGLKAVEAIPGVGQSIGQKIEEYVLTGKIDYYRQLKRDFPVDLDEVAGVEGLGPKRAKILYEKLGVKNLRQLEAAARAGKVAPLFGFGPKSQANILQGIEFKKRSGGRFLLSEVFPAAFDAKEKISALPQIARVEIAGSLRRAKETIGDVDLLAAPKLGADAKDAAAIMDFFSTLAGIEKIWAKGPTKTSVRMAAGFDIDLRLVGEQSFGAAWQYFTGSKEHNIALRRLAIQKGFKLSEYGLFENDKTVAGETEEEIYQKLGLDWIAPEMRENAGEIEAAQNGKLPRLLEYGSLKGDLHCHSNWSDGKNSIEELAAAAMAMGYEYLGVADHTRALKVAGGLDEDRLRQRNAEIDALNEKIRSQGKIFAVLKGCEANIDDDGGIDLDKEILAELDFVIAGVHMNFKMDAKKMTRRLVGAAKNPDIDIISHPTGRLLKERPAYELEIEKVFEAAKEHGAILEINAQPRRLDLKPLHVRGAIANGIKLAINTDAHRPAELEFARFGIAQARRGWATAGDIANTLPWPELKKILKRNQKRVN
;
A
#
# COMPACT_ATOMS: atom_id res chain seq x y z
N MET A 1 35.95 -8.38 -13.33
CA MET A 1 36.15 -9.38 -14.38
C MET A 1 35.94 -10.82 -13.90
N GLN A 2 36.57 -11.33 -12.83
CA GLN A 2 36.32 -12.70 -12.35
C GLN A 2 34.89 -13.00 -11.88
N TYR A 3 34.15 -12.02 -11.34
CA TYR A 3 32.74 -12.18 -10.94
C TYR A 3 31.82 -12.23 -12.17
N LEU A 4 32.05 -11.36 -13.16
CA LEU A 4 31.33 -11.37 -14.44
C LEU A 4 31.60 -12.67 -15.26
N GLN A 5 32.83 -13.21 -15.24
CA GLN A 5 33.16 -14.47 -15.91
C GLN A 5 32.50 -15.70 -15.25
N ARG A 6 32.24 -15.69 -13.93
CA ARG A 6 31.54 -16.79 -13.23
C ARG A 6 30.03 -16.83 -13.47
N VAL A 7 29.42 -15.72 -13.84
CA VAL A 7 27.97 -15.65 -14.13
C VAL A 7 27.67 -16.09 -15.57
N VAL A 8 28.57 -15.80 -16.52
CA VAL A 8 28.42 -16.16 -17.95
C VAL A 8 28.65 -17.66 -18.23
N ALA A 9 29.37 -18.37 -17.35
CA ALA A 9 29.77 -19.78 -17.60
C ALA A 9 28.77 -20.84 -17.10
N ARG A 10 27.57 -20.47 -16.62
CA ARG A 10 26.65 -21.43 -15.97
C ARG A 10 25.27 -21.63 -16.58
N ASP A 11 24.85 -20.89 -17.62
CA ASP A 11 23.50 -21.07 -18.17
C ASP A 11 23.46 -21.13 -19.70
N SER A 12 23.10 -22.29 -20.22
CA SER A 12 22.74 -22.57 -21.62
C SER A 12 21.22 -22.27 -21.87
N ALA A 13 20.72 -21.10 -21.47
CA ALA A 13 19.36 -20.70 -21.74
C ALA A 13 19.26 -19.69 -22.91
N PRO A 14 18.14 -19.64 -23.66
CA PRO A 14 17.99 -18.75 -24.82
C PRO A 14 18.11 -17.27 -24.46
N ALA A 15 18.72 -16.49 -25.33
CA ALA A 15 19.12 -15.09 -25.14
C ALA A 15 18.01 -14.14 -24.58
N GLN A 16 16.73 -14.41 -24.85
CA GLN A 16 15.61 -13.62 -24.34
C GLN A 16 15.35 -13.79 -22.84
N PHE A 17 15.68 -14.94 -22.26
CA PHE A 17 15.58 -15.21 -20.81
C PHE A 17 16.74 -14.60 -20.02
N ILE A 18 17.89 -14.45 -20.65
CA ILE A 18 19.10 -13.86 -20.07
C ILE A 18 18.93 -12.34 -19.90
N ILE A 19 18.31 -11.65 -20.86
CA ILE A 19 18.09 -10.20 -20.83
C ILE A 19 17.13 -9.81 -19.68
N GLY A 20 16.08 -10.56 -19.43
CA GLY A 20 15.13 -10.29 -18.34
C GLY A 20 15.75 -10.46 -16.94
N ARG A 21 16.56 -11.49 -16.72
CA ARG A 21 17.29 -11.70 -15.46
C ARG A 21 18.43 -10.69 -15.24
N PHE A 22 19.10 -10.28 -16.31
CA PHE A 22 20.13 -9.22 -16.26
C PHE A 22 19.53 -7.87 -15.90
N CYS A 23 18.37 -7.48 -16.46
CA CYS A 23 17.68 -6.23 -16.11
C CYS A 23 17.28 -6.15 -14.64
N VAL A 24 16.81 -7.23 -14.04
CA VAL A 24 16.40 -7.25 -12.61
C VAL A 24 17.62 -7.17 -11.68
N LEU A 25 18.73 -7.81 -12.00
CA LEU A 25 19.99 -7.72 -11.24
C LEU A 25 20.66 -6.35 -11.38
N MET A 26 20.53 -5.67 -12.51
CA MET A 26 21.13 -4.37 -12.81
C MET A 26 20.51 -3.21 -12.02
N VAL A 27 19.16 -3.21 -11.85
CA VAL A 27 18.47 -2.17 -11.05
C VAL A 27 18.79 -2.29 -9.54
N VAL A 28 19.30 -3.42 -9.09
CA VAL A 28 19.65 -3.68 -7.69
C VAL A 28 20.90 -2.94 -7.26
N MET A 29 21.93 -2.79 -8.12
CA MET A 29 23.23 -2.18 -7.74
C MET A 29 23.11 -0.68 -7.51
N ASN A 30 22.47 0.07 -8.41
CA ASN A 30 22.27 1.52 -8.22
C ASN A 30 21.47 1.82 -6.94
N LYS A 31 20.45 1.01 -6.62
CA LYS A 31 19.66 1.16 -5.39
C LYS A 31 20.51 0.90 -4.15
N GLU A 32 21.34 -0.14 -4.18
CA GLU A 32 22.20 -0.49 -3.05
C GLU A 32 23.29 0.57 -2.82
N LEU A 33 23.97 1.04 -3.87
CA LEU A 33 24.91 2.16 -3.78
C LEU A 33 24.26 3.43 -3.26
N ALA A 34 23.07 3.76 -3.74
CA ALA A 34 22.33 4.92 -3.27
C ALA A 34 21.95 4.79 -1.78
N ARG A 35 21.53 3.61 -1.33
CA ARG A 35 21.26 3.31 0.09
C ARG A 35 22.52 3.54 0.94
N ILE A 36 23.65 2.97 0.52
CA ILE A 36 24.94 3.13 1.21
C ILE A 36 25.32 4.61 1.29
N PHE A 37 25.15 5.37 0.22
CA PHE A 37 25.50 6.80 0.20
C PHE A 37 24.56 7.65 1.06
N PHE A 38 23.26 7.31 1.15
CA PHE A 38 22.37 7.96 2.12
C PHE A 38 22.78 7.66 3.57
N GLU A 39 23.17 6.43 3.88
CA GLU A 39 23.66 6.08 5.21
C GLU A 39 25.00 6.79 5.54
N ILE A 40 25.95 6.85 4.60
CA ILE A 40 27.18 7.64 4.76
C ILE A 40 26.82 9.10 5.08
N ALA A 41 25.90 9.69 4.30
CA ALA A 41 25.48 11.07 4.53
C ALA A 41 24.88 11.26 5.94
N ALA A 42 24.06 10.34 6.42
CA ALA A 42 23.45 10.40 7.74
C ALA A 42 24.50 10.28 8.87
N ILE A 43 25.49 9.40 8.71
CA ILE A 43 26.60 9.25 9.69
C ILE A 43 27.46 10.51 9.72
N LEU A 44 27.79 11.09 8.57
CA LEU A 44 28.55 12.33 8.46
C LEU A 44 27.81 13.54 9.04
N ASP A 45 26.47 13.63 8.82
CA ASP A 45 25.62 14.64 9.48
C ASP A 45 25.66 14.50 11.01
N ALA A 46 25.57 13.27 11.50
CA ALA A 46 25.74 12.99 12.92
C ALA A 46 27.12 13.45 13.44
N GLY A 47 28.14 13.31 12.60
CA GLY A 47 29.50 13.79 12.86
C GLY A 47 29.65 15.32 12.86
N GLY A 48 28.68 16.07 12.37
CA GLY A 48 28.72 17.54 12.27
C GLY A 48 29.40 18.05 10.99
N GLU A 49 29.69 17.19 10.03
CA GLU A 49 30.22 17.56 8.72
C GLU A 49 29.20 18.41 7.94
N SER A 50 29.65 19.51 7.32
CA SER A 50 28.71 20.48 6.69
C SER A 50 28.46 20.21 5.21
N PHE A 51 29.49 19.85 4.43
CA PHE A 51 29.41 19.77 2.97
C PHE A 51 29.36 18.35 2.42
N LYS A 52 30.09 17.43 3.00
CA LYS A 52 30.16 16.03 2.53
C LYS A 52 28.80 15.31 2.53
N PRO A 53 27.94 15.46 3.54
CA PRO A 53 26.62 14.82 3.52
C PRO A 53 25.78 15.18 2.30
N GLN A 54 25.82 16.45 1.87
CA GLN A 54 25.08 16.92 0.70
C GLN A 54 25.62 16.33 -0.61
N ALA A 55 26.95 16.18 -0.73
CA ALA A 55 27.56 15.55 -1.89
C ALA A 55 27.14 14.07 -2.02
N TYR A 56 27.16 13.32 -0.90
CA TYR A 56 26.69 11.93 -0.90
C TYR A 56 25.20 11.81 -1.20
N ARG A 57 24.34 12.69 -0.65
CA ARG A 57 22.91 12.73 -1.00
C ARG A 57 22.67 13.02 -2.47
N LYS A 58 23.44 13.97 -3.04
CA LYS A 58 23.35 14.31 -4.47
C LYS A 58 23.73 13.13 -5.34
N ALA A 59 24.84 12.47 -5.04
CA ALA A 59 25.29 11.28 -5.74
C ALA A 59 24.30 10.10 -5.59
N ALA A 60 23.75 9.87 -4.38
CA ALA A 60 22.74 8.87 -4.16
C ALA A 60 21.47 9.08 -5.00
N ARG A 61 21.02 10.34 -5.12
CA ARG A 61 19.89 10.69 -5.99
C ARG A 61 20.23 10.49 -7.47
N ALA A 62 21.41 10.91 -7.90
CA ALA A 62 21.86 10.72 -9.27
C ALA A 62 21.90 9.23 -9.65
N LEU A 63 22.43 8.37 -8.77
CA LEU A 63 22.44 6.91 -8.98
C LEU A 63 21.02 6.34 -9.12
N LEU A 64 20.05 6.85 -8.34
CA LEU A 64 18.66 6.43 -8.46
C LEU A 64 18.00 6.92 -9.76
N GLU A 65 18.48 8.01 -10.33
CA GLU A 65 17.96 8.65 -11.55
C GLU A 65 18.64 8.14 -12.83
N LEU A 66 19.75 7.37 -12.72
CA LEU A 66 20.41 6.78 -13.88
C LEU A 66 19.49 5.81 -14.64
N ALA A 67 19.46 5.96 -15.95
CA ALA A 67 18.79 5.01 -16.85
C ALA A 67 19.55 3.67 -16.97
N GLU A 68 20.86 3.71 -16.71
CA GLU A 68 21.78 2.56 -16.84
C GLU A 68 22.45 2.26 -15.50
N ASP A 69 22.82 1.02 -15.27
CA ASP A 69 23.51 0.61 -14.05
C ASP A 69 24.94 1.18 -14.02
N ALA A 70 25.38 1.68 -12.85
CA ALA A 70 26.70 2.25 -12.66
C ALA A 70 27.83 1.26 -13.02
N ALA A 71 27.60 -0.06 -12.88
CA ALA A 71 28.57 -1.06 -13.29
C ALA A 71 28.75 -1.11 -14.81
N LEU A 72 27.69 -0.89 -15.59
CA LEU A 72 27.79 -0.82 -17.05
C LEU A 72 28.49 0.46 -17.51
N ILE A 73 28.20 1.59 -16.86
CA ILE A 73 28.89 2.86 -17.10
C ILE A 73 30.39 2.68 -16.83
N TYR A 74 30.71 2.04 -15.69
CA TYR A 74 32.10 1.73 -15.35
C TYR A 74 32.77 0.78 -16.36
N ALA A 75 32.09 -0.29 -16.76
CA ALA A 75 32.61 -1.27 -17.72
C ALA A 75 32.93 -0.66 -19.08
N ARG A 76 32.19 0.40 -19.50
CA ARG A 76 32.36 1.06 -20.79
C ARG A 76 33.45 2.13 -20.80
N GLY A 77 33.63 2.85 -19.72
CA GLY A 77 34.56 4.00 -19.71
C GLY A 77 35.35 4.19 -18.40
N GLY A 78 35.33 3.19 -17.51
CA GLY A 78 36.07 3.20 -16.26
C GLY A 78 35.63 4.31 -15.31
N LEU A 79 36.54 4.72 -14.41
CA LEU A 79 36.31 5.76 -13.41
C LEU A 79 35.86 7.10 -14.04
N LYS A 80 36.43 7.49 -15.18
CA LYS A 80 36.08 8.76 -15.85
C LYS A 80 34.60 8.79 -16.28
N ALA A 81 34.06 7.67 -16.74
CA ALA A 81 32.65 7.61 -17.12
C ALA A 81 31.73 7.69 -15.89
N VAL A 82 32.13 7.13 -14.75
CA VAL A 82 31.42 7.23 -13.49
C VAL A 82 31.46 8.67 -12.93
N GLU A 83 32.60 9.33 -13.02
CA GLU A 83 32.77 10.73 -12.61
C GLU A 83 31.94 11.71 -13.46
N ALA A 84 31.62 11.33 -14.71
CA ALA A 84 30.74 12.11 -15.58
C ALA A 84 29.25 12.08 -15.14
N ILE A 85 28.87 11.22 -14.20
CA ILE A 85 27.51 11.17 -13.65
C ILE A 85 27.25 12.49 -12.87
N PRO A 86 26.17 13.24 -13.18
CA PRO A 86 25.89 14.50 -12.50
C PRO A 86 25.83 14.37 -10.98
N GLY A 87 26.71 15.06 -10.27
CA GLY A 87 26.79 14.99 -8.80
C GLY A 87 27.73 13.93 -8.24
N VAL A 88 28.42 13.20 -9.09
CA VAL A 88 29.49 12.26 -8.72
C VAL A 88 30.84 12.92 -8.98
N GLY A 89 31.52 13.34 -7.92
CA GLY A 89 32.91 13.81 -8.01
C GLY A 89 33.90 12.65 -7.81
N GLN A 90 35.19 12.94 -8.01
CA GLN A 90 36.26 11.94 -7.96
C GLN A 90 36.22 11.02 -6.75
N SER A 91 36.11 11.55 -5.54
CA SER A 91 36.09 10.74 -4.30
C SER A 91 34.87 9.81 -4.20
N ILE A 92 33.72 10.19 -4.75
CA ILE A 92 32.52 9.36 -4.79
C ILE A 92 32.62 8.37 -5.93
N GLY A 93 33.15 8.78 -7.10
CA GLY A 93 33.43 7.92 -8.24
C GLY A 93 34.32 6.73 -7.87
N GLN A 94 35.41 6.97 -7.12
CA GLN A 94 36.28 5.91 -6.60
C GLN A 94 35.55 4.92 -5.70
N LYS A 95 34.57 5.36 -4.91
CA LYS A 95 33.76 4.45 -4.07
C LYS A 95 32.75 3.64 -4.88
N ILE A 96 32.23 4.21 -5.97
CA ILE A 96 31.41 3.45 -6.92
C ILE A 96 32.26 2.39 -7.61
N GLU A 97 33.46 2.75 -8.09
CA GLU A 97 34.42 1.83 -8.67
C GLU A 97 34.79 0.70 -7.70
N GLU A 98 35.14 1.04 -6.44
CA GLU A 98 35.43 0.07 -5.39
C GLU A 98 34.27 -0.90 -5.19
N TYR A 99 33.03 -0.39 -5.14
CA TYR A 99 31.86 -1.23 -4.98
C TYR A 99 31.61 -2.15 -6.19
N VAL A 100 31.76 -1.62 -7.40
CA VAL A 100 31.61 -2.40 -8.65
C VAL A 100 32.63 -3.54 -8.71
N LEU A 101 33.86 -3.28 -8.28
CA LEU A 101 34.95 -4.26 -8.34
C LEU A 101 34.91 -5.28 -7.19
N THR A 102 34.50 -4.87 -5.99
CA THR A 102 34.65 -5.64 -4.76
C THR A 102 33.34 -6.02 -4.09
N GLY A 103 32.22 -5.35 -4.45
CA GLY A 103 30.93 -5.46 -3.76
C GLY A 103 30.92 -4.79 -2.38
N LYS A 104 31.92 -3.95 -2.05
CA LYS A 104 32.08 -3.33 -0.73
C LYS A 104 32.64 -1.92 -0.88
N ILE A 105 32.38 -1.07 0.13
CA ILE A 105 33.00 0.23 0.29
C ILE A 105 33.66 0.26 1.66
N ASP A 106 34.99 0.27 1.71
CA ASP A 106 35.73 0.19 2.97
C ASP A 106 35.52 1.43 3.84
N TYR A 107 35.38 2.60 3.23
CA TYR A 107 35.03 3.83 3.95
C TYR A 107 33.68 3.71 4.67
N TYR A 108 32.66 3.15 4.04
CA TYR A 108 31.36 2.88 4.69
C TYR A 108 31.49 1.89 5.84
N ARG A 109 32.26 0.81 5.64
CA ARG A 109 32.50 -0.20 6.68
C ARG A 109 33.23 0.38 7.89
N GLN A 110 34.19 1.31 7.66
CA GLN A 110 34.85 2.03 8.73
C GLN A 110 33.89 2.93 9.50
N LEU A 111 33.09 3.74 8.79
CA LEU A 111 32.08 4.59 9.44
C LEU A 111 31.09 3.79 10.29
N LYS A 112 30.66 2.63 9.82
CA LYS A 112 29.75 1.74 10.58
C LYS A 112 30.45 1.10 11.80
N ARG A 113 31.75 0.85 11.75
CA ARG A 113 32.50 0.41 12.94
C ARG A 113 32.65 1.51 13.98
N ASP A 114 32.96 2.73 13.52
CA ASP A 114 33.18 3.87 14.40
C ASP A 114 31.85 4.38 15.01
N PHE A 115 30.76 4.25 14.26
CA PHE A 115 29.42 4.66 14.68
C PHE A 115 28.37 3.56 14.39
N PRO A 116 28.31 2.49 15.22
CA PRO A 116 27.45 1.34 14.99
C PRO A 116 26.01 1.58 15.48
N VAL A 117 25.44 2.74 15.15
CA VAL A 117 24.06 3.10 15.50
C VAL A 117 23.16 2.78 14.31
N ASP A 118 22.01 2.17 14.59
CA ASP A 118 20.91 2.09 13.65
C ASP A 118 20.20 3.46 13.60
N LEU A 119 20.65 4.29 12.65
CA LEU A 119 20.12 5.65 12.49
C LEU A 119 18.68 5.67 12.03
N ASP A 120 18.23 4.67 11.27
CA ASP A 120 16.83 4.57 10.83
C ASP A 120 15.91 4.27 12.04
N GLU A 121 16.39 3.44 12.97
CA GLU A 121 15.67 3.18 14.21
C GLU A 121 15.72 4.36 15.18
N VAL A 122 16.92 4.85 15.49
CA VAL A 122 17.14 5.82 16.58
C VAL A 122 16.81 7.25 16.16
N ALA A 123 17.31 7.71 15.00
CA ALA A 123 17.02 9.06 14.51
C ALA A 123 15.60 9.18 13.91
N GLY A 124 14.95 8.06 13.63
CA GLY A 124 13.54 8.02 13.26
C GLY A 124 12.58 8.18 14.46
N VAL A 125 13.07 8.25 15.70
CA VAL A 125 12.27 8.64 16.87
C VAL A 125 12.15 10.16 16.87
N GLU A 126 10.95 10.62 17.10
CA GLU A 126 10.62 12.03 17.13
C GLU A 126 11.54 12.85 18.03
N GLY A 127 12.01 13.98 17.51
CA GLY A 127 12.94 14.88 18.20
C GLY A 127 14.38 14.36 18.28
N LEU A 128 14.70 13.20 17.66
CA LEU A 128 16.04 12.65 17.57
C LEU A 128 16.56 12.73 16.13
N GLY A 129 17.17 13.84 15.74
CA GLY A 129 17.94 13.85 14.50
C GLY A 129 19.31 13.15 14.65
N PRO A 130 20.06 12.94 13.55
CA PRO A 130 21.36 12.25 13.57
C PRO A 130 22.35 12.80 14.60
N LYS A 131 22.41 14.11 14.81
CA LYS A 131 23.28 14.76 15.82
C LYS A 131 22.93 14.36 17.26
N ARG A 132 21.63 14.31 17.58
CA ARG A 132 21.16 13.87 18.90
C ARG A 132 21.37 12.37 19.11
N ALA A 133 21.19 11.56 18.07
CA ALA A 133 21.51 10.14 18.10
C ALA A 133 23.00 9.88 18.43
N LYS A 134 23.90 10.71 17.89
CA LYS A 134 25.34 10.65 18.21
C LYS A 134 25.61 10.95 19.69
N ILE A 135 25.01 12.00 20.26
CA ILE A 135 25.15 12.33 21.69
C ILE A 135 24.69 11.14 22.55
N LEU A 136 23.56 10.52 22.21
CA LEU A 136 23.04 9.35 22.93
C LEU A 136 23.97 8.15 22.83
N TYR A 137 24.59 7.93 21.67
CA TYR A 137 25.59 6.86 21.52
C TYR A 137 26.85 7.16 22.33
N GLU A 138 27.44 8.34 22.19
CA GLU A 138 28.70 8.71 22.88
C GLU A 138 28.55 8.75 24.41
N LYS A 139 27.41 9.19 24.93
CA LYS A 139 27.19 9.36 26.38
C LYS A 139 26.54 8.16 27.05
N LEU A 140 25.72 7.41 26.34
CA LEU A 140 24.92 6.32 26.92
C LEU A 140 25.09 4.97 26.20
N GLY A 141 25.88 4.90 25.12
CA GLY A 141 26.10 3.69 24.33
C GLY A 141 24.86 3.22 23.54
N VAL A 142 23.90 4.11 23.29
CA VAL A 142 22.64 3.77 22.60
C VAL A 142 22.91 3.49 21.13
N LYS A 143 22.63 2.27 20.67
CA LYS A 143 22.81 1.81 19.28
C LYS A 143 21.52 1.50 18.54
N ASN A 144 20.42 1.23 19.26
CA ASN A 144 19.13 0.83 18.70
C ASN A 144 17.97 1.31 19.58
N LEU A 145 16.73 1.14 19.07
CA LEU A 145 15.51 1.60 19.73
C LEU A 145 15.31 1.00 21.14
N ARG A 146 15.67 -0.27 21.33
CA ARG A 146 15.55 -0.96 22.64
C ARG A 146 16.45 -0.32 23.70
N GLN A 147 17.69 -0.01 23.34
CA GLN A 147 18.65 0.64 24.26
C GLN A 147 18.24 2.09 24.54
N LEU A 148 17.70 2.80 23.53
CA LEU A 148 17.15 4.14 23.69
C LEU A 148 16.02 4.16 24.72
N GLU A 149 15.07 3.23 24.59
CA GLU A 149 13.96 3.12 25.55
C GLU A 149 14.44 2.84 26.96
N ALA A 150 15.34 1.88 27.13
CA ALA A 150 15.91 1.55 28.44
C ALA A 150 16.58 2.77 29.08
N ALA A 151 17.37 3.54 28.32
CA ALA A 151 18.03 4.76 28.79
C ALA A 151 17.00 5.86 29.16
N ALA A 152 15.96 6.04 28.35
CA ALA A 152 14.93 7.06 28.59
C ALA A 152 14.04 6.70 29.81
N ARG A 153 13.63 5.43 29.95
CA ARG A 153 12.87 4.96 31.13
C ARG A 153 13.68 5.06 32.42
N ALA A 154 15.00 4.88 32.33
CA ALA A 154 15.90 5.04 33.46
C ALA A 154 16.25 6.50 33.81
N GLY A 155 15.65 7.48 33.13
CA GLY A 155 15.89 8.91 33.38
C GLY A 155 17.24 9.43 32.89
N LYS A 156 18.03 8.64 32.15
CA LYS A 156 19.42 8.94 31.77
C LYS A 156 19.52 9.93 30.59
N VAL A 157 18.44 10.17 29.86
CA VAL A 157 18.43 11.05 28.70
C VAL A 157 18.24 12.52 29.10
N ALA A 158 17.36 12.81 30.03
CA ALA A 158 17.04 14.17 30.46
C ALA A 158 18.23 15.01 30.94
N PRO A 159 19.25 14.45 31.66
CA PRO A 159 20.39 15.20 32.11
C PRO A 159 21.40 15.59 31.02
N LEU A 160 21.30 15.00 29.81
CA LEU A 160 22.24 15.28 28.73
C LEU A 160 22.06 16.67 28.15
N PHE A 161 23.17 17.30 27.78
CA PHE A 161 23.16 18.60 27.11
C PHE A 161 22.33 18.56 25.82
N GLY A 162 21.41 19.51 25.65
CA GLY A 162 20.48 19.56 24.53
C GLY A 162 19.23 18.66 24.68
N PHE A 163 19.09 17.99 25.84
CA PHE A 163 17.91 17.25 26.25
C PHE A 163 17.33 17.88 27.52
N GLY A 164 16.19 17.40 27.94
CA GLY A 164 15.53 17.83 29.17
C GLY A 164 14.39 16.89 29.48
N PRO A 165 13.68 17.06 30.64
CA PRO A 165 12.57 16.19 31.00
C PRO A 165 11.50 16.07 29.92
N LYS A 166 11.16 17.20 29.27
CA LYS A 166 10.20 17.24 28.16
C LYS A 166 10.70 16.46 26.93
N SER A 167 12.00 16.60 26.57
CA SER A 167 12.60 15.82 25.48
C SER A 167 12.58 14.32 25.77
N GLN A 168 12.91 13.91 27.00
CA GLN A 168 12.86 12.50 27.39
C GLN A 168 11.44 11.93 27.33
N ALA A 169 10.44 12.69 27.81
CA ALA A 169 9.05 12.29 27.73
C ALA A 169 8.59 12.13 26.25
N ASN A 170 8.95 13.09 25.38
CA ASN A 170 8.66 13.01 23.94
C ASN A 170 9.34 11.80 23.28
N ILE A 171 10.59 11.49 23.67
CA ILE A 171 11.30 10.30 23.16
C ILE A 171 10.58 9.02 23.57
N LEU A 172 10.15 8.89 24.83
CA LEU A 172 9.40 7.72 25.29
C LEU A 172 8.06 7.59 24.54
N GLN A 173 7.36 8.69 24.37
CA GLN A 173 6.11 8.72 23.60
C GLN A 173 6.35 8.33 22.12
N GLY A 174 7.42 8.86 21.49
CA GLY A 174 7.81 8.51 20.12
C GLY A 174 8.22 7.04 19.97
N ILE A 175 8.87 6.46 20.99
CA ILE A 175 9.22 5.03 21.01
C ILE A 175 7.97 4.16 21.14
N GLU A 176 7.07 4.49 22.05
CA GLU A 176 5.81 3.75 22.21
C GLU A 176 4.97 3.82 20.94
N PHE A 177 4.92 4.99 20.31
CA PHE A 177 4.30 5.19 19.02
C PHE A 177 4.92 4.31 17.93
N LYS A 178 6.26 4.34 17.78
CA LYS A 178 6.98 3.52 16.80
C LYS A 178 6.78 2.01 17.04
N LYS A 179 6.64 1.60 18.28
CA LYS A 179 6.36 0.19 18.66
C LYS A 179 4.92 -0.23 18.34
N ARG A 180 3.94 0.61 18.66
CA ARG A 180 2.51 0.32 18.45
C ARG A 180 2.14 0.31 16.96
N SER A 181 2.72 1.20 16.18
CA SER A 181 2.33 1.43 14.79
C SER A 181 3.36 0.99 13.76
N GLY A 182 4.60 0.69 14.18
CA GLY A 182 5.72 0.65 13.23
C GLY A 182 5.89 1.97 12.47
N GLY A 183 5.33 3.08 13.00
CA GLY A 183 5.23 4.38 12.36
C GLY A 183 4.20 4.46 11.23
N ARG A 184 3.32 3.45 11.11
CA ARG A 184 2.30 3.40 10.04
C ARG A 184 0.94 3.01 10.60
N PHE A 185 -0.13 3.54 9.99
CA PHE A 185 -1.54 3.34 10.34
C PHE A 185 -2.25 2.59 9.23
N LEU A 186 -3.32 1.87 9.55
CA LEU A 186 -4.18 1.31 8.52
C LEU A 186 -4.82 2.45 7.70
N LEU A 187 -5.06 2.20 6.42
CA LEU A 187 -5.74 3.14 5.54
C LEU A 187 -7.05 3.67 6.16
N SER A 188 -7.84 2.80 6.77
CA SER A 188 -9.12 3.15 7.41
C SER A 188 -8.98 4.01 8.67
N GLU A 189 -7.85 3.93 9.40
CA GLU A 189 -7.61 4.73 10.60
C GLU A 189 -7.35 6.20 10.26
N VAL A 190 -6.75 6.44 9.08
CA VAL A 190 -6.31 7.76 8.64
C VAL A 190 -7.37 8.45 7.78
N PHE A 191 -8.08 7.66 6.97
CA PHE A 191 -8.99 8.13 5.94
C PHE A 191 -10.03 9.17 6.44
N PRO A 192 -10.78 8.93 7.56
CA PRO A 192 -11.81 9.86 8.02
C PRO A 192 -11.25 11.26 8.37
N ALA A 193 -10.14 11.29 9.10
CA ALA A 193 -9.54 12.56 9.52
C ALA A 193 -8.92 13.34 8.35
N ALA A 194 -8.33 12.63 7.36
CA ALA A 194 -7.78 13.24 6.17
C ALA A 194 -8.87 13.90 5.30
N PHE A 195 -10.00 13.22 5.14
CA PHE A 195 -11.15 13.76 4.40
C PHE A 195 -11.83 14.90 5.13
N ASP A 196 -12.05 14.81 6.45
CA ASP A 196 -12.58 15.90 7.27
C ASP A 196 -11.70 17.17 7.18
N ALA A 197 -10.38 17.00 7.29
CA ALA A 197 -9.44 18.10 7.12
C ALA A 197 -9.51 18.70 5.70
N LYS A 198 -9.56 17.86 4.66
CA LYS A 198 -9.73 18.32 3.27
C LYS A 198 -11.00 19.14 3.10
N GLU A 199 -12.14 18.64 3.56
CA GLU A 199 -13.44 19.33 3.44
C GLU A 199 -13.44 20.68 4.15
N LYS A 200 -12.96 20.73 5.40
CA LYS A 200 -12.90 21.95 6.18
C LYS A 200 -12.01 23.02 5.56
N ILE A 201 -10.84 22.61 5.03
CA ILE A 201 -9.93 23.54 4.35
C ILE A 201 -10.56 23.99 3.01
N SER A 202 -11.19 23.09 2.27
CA SER A 202 -11.87 23.43 1.00
C SER A 202 -13.01 24.46 1.17
N ALA A 203 -13.62 24.53 2.35
CA ALA A 203 -14.70 25.48 2.66
C ALA A 203 -14.17 26.92 2.91
N LEU A 204 -12.85 27.13 3.04
CA LEU A 204 -12.30 28.47 3.25
C LEU A 204 -12.46 29.32 1.98
N PRO A 205 -12.90 30.60 2.12
CA PRO A 205 -13.13 31.48 0.99
C PRO A 205 -11.87 31.80 0.18
N GLN A 206 -10.69 31.70 0.79
CA GLN A 206 -9.39 31.94 0.15
C GLN A 206 -8.89 30.75 -0.68
N ILE A 207 -9.49 29.59 -0.56
CA ILE A 207 -9.05 28.35 -1.22
C ILE A 207 -9.75 28.18 -2.57
N ALA A 208 -8.97 27.86 -3.60
CA ALA A 208 -9.45 27.42 -4.90
C ALA A 208 -9.59 25.90 -4.96
N ARG A 209 -8.62 25.16 -4.41
CA ARG A 209 -8.57 23.70 -4.49
C ARG A 209 -7.81 23.08 -3.31
N VAL A 210 -8.28 21.93 -2.82
CA VAL A 210 -7.55 21.08 -1.85
C VAL A 210 -7.60 19.63 -2.32
N GLU A 211 -6.45 18.97 -2.31
CA GLU A 211 -6.37 17.56 -2.69
C GLU A 211 -5.48 16.75 -1.73
N ILE A 212 -5.86 15.49 -1.55
CA ILE A 212 -5.04 14.50 -0.86
C ILE A 212 -3.94 14.04 -1.83
N ALA A 213 -2.74 13.84 -1.31
CA ALA A 213 -1.59 13.31 -2.03
C ALA A 213 -0.98 12.10 -1.28
N GLY A 214 0.27 11.79 -1.52
CA GLY A 214 1.05 10.79 -0.80
C GLY A 214 0.53 9.37 -0.94
N SER A 215 0.90 8.56 0.03
CA SER A 215 0.52 7.15 0.09
C SER A 215 -0.99 6.94 0.28
N LEU A 216 -1.67 7.92 0.87
CA LEU A 216 -3.13 7.89 1.04
C LEU A 216 -3.86 7.98 -0.29
N ARG A 217 -3.45 8.90 -1.19
CA ARG A 217 -4.01 9.00 -2.54
C ARG A 217 -3.75 7.75 -3.37
N ARG A 218 -2.60 7.10 -3.20
CA ARG A 218 -2.29 5.82 -3.84
C ARG A 218 -2.98 4.63 -3.19
N ALA A 219 -3.84 4.87 -2.19
CA ALA A 219 -4.57 3.87 -1.43
C ALA A 219 -3.66 2.72 -0.92
N LYS A 220 -2.49 3.06 -0.34
CA LYS A 220 -1.62 2.07 0.31
C LYS A 220 -2.35 1.44 1.49
N GLU A 221 -2.09 0.17 1.75
CA GLU A 221 -2.69 -0.59 2.86
C GLU A 221 -2.39 0.04 4.23
N THR A 222 -1.22 0.67 4.33
CA THR A 222 -0.80 1.43 5.51
C THR A 222 -0.23 2.78 5.11
N ILE A 223 -0.49 3.79 5.93
CA ILE A 223 -0.15 5.20 5.73
C ILE A 223 0.86 5.61 6.81
N GLY A 224 1.92 6.32 6.45
CA GLY A 224 2.87 6.91 7.42
C GLY A 224 2.40 8.27 7.90
N ASP A 225 2.07 9.11 6.94
CA ASP A 225 1.65 10.49 7.08
C ASP A 225 0.60 10.84 6.03
N VAL A 226 -0.12 11.91 6.22
CA VAL A 226 -1.10 12.46 5.28
C VAL A 226 -0.54 13.71 4.65
N ASP A 227 -0.44 13.71 3.33
CA ASP A 227 -0.11 14.90 2.55
C ASP A 227 -1.38 15.56 2.00
N LEU A 228 -1.64 16.81 2.35
CA LEU A 228 -2.65 17.67 1.76
C LEU A 228 -1.98 18.78 0.96
N LEU A 229 -2.46 19.01 -0.25
CA LEU A 229 -2.07 20.13 -1.10
C LEU A 229 -3.25 21.07 -1.24
N ALA A 230 -3.02 22.37 -1.05
CA ALA A 230 -4.02 23.38 -1.27
C ALA A 230 -3.48 24.48 -2.21
N ALA A 231 -4.32 24.95 -3.12
CA ALA A 231 -4.06 26.13 -3.92
C ALA A 231 -4.93 27.28 -3.39
N PRO A 232 -4.34 28.40 -2.93
CA PRO A 232 -5.07 29.62 -2.69
C PRO A 232 -5.62 30.19 -4.00
N LYS A 233 -6.72 30.96 -3.93
CA LYS A 233 -7.26 31.67 -5.09
C LYS A 233 -6.26 32.64 -5.67
N LEU A 234 -6.37 32.90 -6.96
CA LEU A 234 -5.53 33.87 -7.65
C LEU A 234 -5.64 35.25 -6.98
N GLY A 235 -4.50 35.88 -6.69
CA GLY A 235 -4.43 37.16 -5.98
C GLY A 235 -4.38 37.04 -4.45
N ALA A 236 -4.44 35.84 -3.87
CA ALA A 236 -4.22 35.63 -2.43
C ALA A 236 -2.81 36.11 -2.03
N ASP A 237 -2.75 36.83 -0.91
CA ASP A 237 -1.50 37.40 -0.40
C ASP A 237 -0.90 36.57 0.78
N ALA A 238 0.17 37.09 1.38
CA ALA A 238 0.81 36.45 2.52
C ALA A 238 -0.10 36.36 3.77
N LYS A 239 -1.10 37.26 3.90
CA LYS A 239 -2.04 37.23 5.01
C LYS A 239 -3.06 36.11 4.80
N ASP A 240 -3.52 35.90 3.57
CA ASP A 240 -4.40 34.79 3.21
C ASP A 240 -3.69 33.45 3.46
N ALA A 241 -2.43 33.32 3.04
CA ALA A 241 -1.63 32.13 3.31
C ALA A 241 -1.48 31.87 4.82
N ALA A 242 -1.20 32.90 5.61
CA ALA A 242 -1.14 32.80 7.06
C ALA A 242 -2.47 32.39 7.67
N ALA A 243 -3.60 32.98 7.24
CA ALA A 243 -4.93 32.64 7.71
C ALA A 243 -5.30 31.19 7.43
N ILE A 244 -4.97 30.65 6.25
CA ILE A 244 -5.17 29.24 5.91
C ILE A 244 -4.35 28.33 6.84
N MET A 245 -3.06 28.64 7.07
CA MET A 245 -2.20 27.86 7.96
C MET A 245 -2.63 27.97 9.44
N ASP A 246 -3.13 29.14 9.85
CA ASP A 246 -3.71 29.34 11.17
C ASP A 246 -4.93 28.47 11.36
N PHE A 247 -5.88 28.52 10.43
CA PHE A 247 -7.09 27.70 10.47
C PHE A 247 -6.76 26.21 10.52
N PHE A 248 -5.87 25.72 9.64
CA PHE A 248 -5.44 24.33 9.64
C PHE A 248 -4.89 23.90 11.01
N SER A 249 -4.14 24.80 11.67
CA SER A 249 -3.55 24.54 12.99
C SER A 249 -4.59 24.46 14.12
N THR A 250 -5.83 24.85 13.89
CA THR A 250 -6.93 24.82 14.88
C THR A 250 -7.93 23.71 14.65
N LEU A 251 -7.73 22.84 13.66
CA LEU A 251 -8.64 21.74 13.39
C LEU A 251 -8.77 20.81 14.61
N ALA A 252 -9.98 20.31 14.83
CA ALA A 252 -10.24 19.38 15.93
C ALA A 252 -9.39 18.11 15.82
N GLY A 253 -8.92 17.61 16.96
CA GLY A 253 -8.11 16.40 17.04
C GLY A 253 -6.61 16.62 16.82
N ILE A 254 -6.15 17.86 16.63
CA ILE A 254 -4.73 18.19 16.65
C ILE A 254 -4.20 18.16 18.08
N GLU A 255 -3.20 17.35 18.33
CA GLU A 255 -2.49 17.25 19.60
C GLU A 255 -1.29 18.20 19.66
N LYS A 256 -0.58 18.35 18.53
CA LYS A 256 0.67 19.11 18.48
C LYS A 256 0.94 19.68 17.08
N ILE A 257 1.53 20.87 17.05
CA ILE A 257 2.05 21.51 15.84
C ILE A 257 3.57 21.28 15.81
N TRP A 258 4.06 20.57 14.78
CA TRP A 258 5.48 20.31 14.61
C TRP A 258 6.23 21.49 14.02
N ALA A 259 5.65 22.04 12.96
CA ALA A 259 6.19 23.17 12.23
C ALA A 259 5.03 23.97 11.63
N LYS A 260 5.17 25.28 11.61
CA LYS A 260 4.24 26.22 10.99
C LYS A 260 5.01 27.25 10.22
N GLY A 261 4.83 27.26 8.92
CA GLY A 261 5.47 28.16 7.99
C GLY A 261 4.46 28.71 6.97
N PRO A 262 4.86 29.67 6.13
CA PRO A 262 3.95 30.31 5.19
C PRO A 262 3.42 29.39 4.09
N THR A 263 4.16 28.34 3.73
CA THR A 263 3.80 27.41 2.65
C THR A 263 3.67 25.96 3.12
N LYS A 264 4.04 25.67 4.36
CA LYS A 264 3.91 24.32 4.94
C LYS A 264 3.64 24.40 6.43
N THR A 265 2.63 23.63 6.87
CA THR A 265 2.37 23.35 8.28
C THR A 265 2.23 21.86 8.48
N SER A 266 2.84 21.36 9.55
CA SER A 266 2.82 19.93 9.93
C SER A 266 2.22 19.80 11.32
N VAL A 267 1.23 18.93 11.47
CA VAL A 267 0.53 18.70 12.76
C VAL A 267 0.48 17.23 13.10
N ARG A 268 0.47 16.91 14.40
CA ARG A 268 0.17 15.59 14.94
C ARG A 268 -1.29 15.53 15.35
N MET A 269 -1.99 14.52 14.89
CA MET A 269 -3.33 14.19 15.34
C MET A 269 -3.29 13.40 16.66
N ALA A 270 -4.29 13.53 17.50
CA ALA A 270 -4.43 12.76 18.75
C ALA A 270 -4.47 11.23 18.48
N ALA A 271 -4.93 10.82 17.30
CA ALA A 271 -4.83 9.44 16.83
C ALA A 271 -3.39 8.98 16.53
N GLY A 272 -2.40 9.88 16.58
CA GLY A 272 -0.98 9.57 16.51
C GLY A 272 -0.33 9.68 15.14
N PHE A 273 -1.03 9.94 14.05
CA PHE A 273 -0.46 10.20 12.72
C PHE A 273 -0.28 11.70 12.45
N ASP A 274 0.54 12.01 11.46
CA ASP A 274 0.80 13.38 11.06
C ASP A 274 0.00 13.76 9.82
N ILE A 275 -0.40 15.04 9.75
CA ILE A 275 -0.94 15.67 8.55
C ILE A 275 -0.07 16.86 8.18
N ASP A 276 0.41 16.87 6.95
CA ASP A 276 1.14 17.95 6.32
C ASP A 276 0.21 18.70 5.37
N LEU A 277 0.02 19.99 5.59
CA LEU A 277 -0.61 20.89 4.61
C LEU A 277 0.45 21.70 3.90
N ARG A 278 0.40 21.70 2.54
CA ARG A 278 1.26 22.53 1.69
C ARG A 278 0.42 23.45 0.82
N LEU A 279 0.81 24.72 0.75
CA LEU A 279 0.26 25.67 -0.21
C LEU A 279 1.15 25.71 -1.46
N VAL A 280 0.51 25.60 -2.62
CA VAL A 280 1.15 25.64 -3.93
C VAL A 280 0.35 26.55 -4.86
N GLY A 281 1.01 27.23 -5.80
CA GLY A 281 0.30 28.05 -6.79
C GLY A 281 -0.53 27.19 -7.76
N GLU A 282 -1.65 27.73 -8.25
CA GLU A 282 -2.53 27.03 -9.21
C GLU A 282 -1.76 26.55 -10.45
N GLN A 283 -0.85 27.37 -11.00
CA GLN A 283 -0.06 27.04 -12.18
C GLN A 283 0.91 25.86 -11.98
N SER A 284 1.23 25.52 -10.73
CA SER A 284 2.11 24.40 -10.37
C SER A 284 1.35 23.27 -9.68
N PHE A 285 0.03 23.40 -9.54
CA PHE A 285 -0.75 22.48 -8.71
C PHE A 285 -0.69 21.03 -9.23
N GLY A 286 -0.84 20.81 -10.52
CA GLY A 286 -0.76 19.47 -11.12
C GLY A 286 0.63 18.85 -10.95
N ALA A 287 1.69 19.63 -11.13
CA ALA A 287 3.06 19.16 -10.93
C ALA A 287 3.34 18.80 -9.46
N ALA A 288 2.92 19.64 -8.52
CA ALA A 288 3.03 19.34 -7.10
C ALA A 288 2.20 18.11 -6.72
N TRP A 289 0.97 18.02 -7.23
CA TRP A 289 0.08 16.89 -6.95
C TRP A 289 0.64 15.57 -7.46
N GLN A 290 1.20 15.55 -8.68
CA GLN A 290 1.92 14.40 -9.24
C GLN A 290 3.14 14.05 -8.37
N TYR A 291 3.97 15.05 -8.04
CA TYR A 291 5.21 14.86 -7.28
C TYR A 291 4.95 14.31 -5.86
N PHE A 292 4.04 14.95 -5.10
CA PHE A 292 3.70 14.55 -3.73
C PHE A 292 2.85 13.28 -3.68
N THR A 293 2.11 12.96 -4.73
CA THR A 293 1.46 11.65 -4.84
C THR A 293 2.48 10.51 -4.89
N GLY A 294 3.58 10.66 -5.63
CA GLY A 294 4.61 9.62 -5.76
C GLY A 294 4.09 8.41 -6.58
N SER A 295 4.61 7.21 -6.38
CA SER A 295 5.63 6.84 -5.39
C SER A 295 6.99 7.48 -5.69
N LYS A 296 7.94 7.33 -4.77
CA LYS A 296 9.32 7.76 -5.02
C LYS A 296 9.88 7.09 -6.27
N GLU A 297 9.66 5.80 -6.41
CA GLU A 297 10.12 4.99 -7.53
C GLU A 297 9.46 5.42 -8.84
N HIS A 298 8.15 5.69 -8.83
CA HIS A 298 7.42 6.24 -9.97
C HIS A 298 7.98 7.61 -10.39
N ASN A 299 8.18 8.52 -9.43
CA ASN A 299 8.74 9.85 -9.69
C ASN A 299 10.14 9.78 -10.28
N ILE A 300 10.99 8.85 -9.81
CA ILE A 300 12.33 8.64 -10.37
C ILE A 300 12.23 8.20 -11.83
N ALA A 301 11.36 7.21 -12.14
CA ALA A 301 11.19 6.72 -13.50
C ALA A 301 10.59 7.79 -14.42
N LEU A 302 9.61 8.56 -13.95
CA LEU A 302 9.00 9.64 -14.72
C LEU A 302 9.99 10.78 -15.00
N ARG A 303 10.84 11.14 -14.02
CA ARG A 303 11.91 12.14 -14.23
C ARG A 303 12.98 11.65 -15.22
N ARG A 304 13.34 10.37 -15.19
CA ARG A 304 14.24 9.78 -16.19
C ARG A 304 13.69 9.94 -17.61
N LEU A 305 12.41 9.63 -17.78
CA LEU A 305 11.73 9.80 -19.08
C LEU A 305 11.71 11.27 -19.49
N ALA A 306 11.42 12.20 -18.57
CA ALA A 306 11.46 13.63 -18.85
C ALA A 306 12.85 14.07 -19.35
N ILE A 307 13.93 13.67 -18.67
CA ILE A 307 15.31 13.96 -19.06
C ILE A 307 15.63 13.41 -20.46
N GLN A 308 15.23 12.17 -20.75
CA GLN A 308 15.42 11.55 -22.07
C GLN A 308 14.74 12.31 -23.19
N LYS A 309 13.65 13.03 -22.88
CA LYS A 309 12.88 13.86 -23.81
C LYS A 309 13.30 15.33 -23.81
N GLY A 310 14.37 15.69 -23.11
CA GLY A 310 14.87 17.06 -23.04
C GLY A 310 14.15 17.96 -22.03
N PHE A 311 13.33 17.40 -21.15
CA PHE A 311 12.58 18.14 -20.12
C PHE A 311 13.20 17.97 -18.72
N LYS A 312 12.89 18.95 -17.85
CA LYS A 312 13.17 18.90 -16.41
C LYS A 312 11.84 18.87 -15.65
N LEU A 313 11.58 17.80 -14.88
CA LEU A 313 10.36 17.65 -14.07
C LEU A 313 10.66 17.88 -12.59
N SER A 314 9.86 18.72 -11.94
CA SER A 314 9.88 18.96 -10.49
C SER A 314 8.47 19.22 -9.96
N GLU A 315 8.34 19.47 -8.65
CA GLU A 315 7.09 19.88 -8.01
C GLU A 315 6.55 21.24 -8.48
N TYR A 316 7.36 22.02 -9.21
CA TYR A 316 6.97 23.33 -9.73
C TYR A 316 6.50 23.29 -11.18
N GLY A 317 6.73 22.19 -11.90
CA GLY A 317 6.33 22.07 -13.30
C GLY A 317 7.22 21.13 -14.11
N LEU A 318 6.85 20.99 -15.38
CA LEU A 318 7.68 20.45 -16.45
C LEU A 318 8.28 21.62 -17.23
N PHE A 319 9.60 21.62 -17.38
CA PHE A 319 10.34 22.71 -17.98
C PHE A 319 11.10 22.26 -19.22
N GLU A 320 11.11 23.13 -20.23
CA GLU A 320 11.96 23.05 -21.42
C GLU A 320 12.78 24.33 -21.51
N ASN A 321 14.12 24.26 -21.49
CA ASN A 321 15.01 25.42 -21.49
C ASN A 321 14.59 26.49 -20.45
N ASP A 322 14.32 26.09 -19.22
CA ASP A 322 13.85 26.91 -18.08
C ASP A 322 12.46 27.56 -18.25
N LYS A 323 11.73 27.28 -19.34
CA LYS A 323 10.33 27.69 -19.51
C LYS A 323 9.40 26.58 -19.05
N THR A 324 8.39 26.93 -18.25
CA THR A 324 7.33 25.99 -17.87
C THR A 324 6.48 25.66 -19.11
N VAL A 325 6.35 24.36 -19.40
CA VAL A 325 5.59 23.84 -20.54
C VAL A 325 4.36 23.01 -20.12
N ALA A 326 4.29 22.61 -18.83
CA ALA A 326 3.12 21.99 -18.20
C ALA A 326 3.26 22.07 -16.66
N GLY A 327 2.15 22.12 -15.93
CA GLY A 327 2.19 22.16 -14.47
C GLY A 327 0.85 22.34 -13.80
N GLU A 328 -0.18 22.84 -14.48
CA GLU A 328 -1.50 23.11 -13.89
C GLU A 328 -2.27 21.82 -13.58
N THR A 329 -2.14 20.82 -14.46
CA THR A 329 -2.77 19.50 -14.29
C THR A 329 -1.75 18.37 -14.40
N GLU A 330 -2.07 17.20 -13.82
CA GLU A 330 -1.23 16.01 -14.00
C GLU A 330 -1.27 15.52 -15.45
N GLU A 331 -2.45 15.60 -16.06
CA GLU A 331 -2.73 15.15 -17.43
C GLU A 331 -1.81 15.84 -18.43
N GLU A 332 -1.62 17.16 -18.32
CA GLU A 332 -0.69 17.91 -19.17
C GLU A 332 0.75 17.38 -19.09
N ILE A 333 1.21 17.04 -17.88
CA ILE A 333 2.56 16.51 -17.66
C ILE A 333 2.72 15.16 -18.35
N TYR A 334 1.76 14.22 -18.11
CA TYR A 334 1.77 12.91 -18.75
C TYR A 334 1.69 13.03 -20.27
N GLN A 335 0.79 13.87 -20.78
CA GLN A 335 0.62 14.09 -22.21
C GLN A 335 1.89 14.65 -22.87
N LYS A 336 2.55 15.65 -22.26
CA LYS A 336 3.82 16.20 -22.76
C LYS A 336 4.93 15.16 -22.77
N LEU A 337 4.90 14.21 -21.84
CA LEU A 337 5.82 13.09 -21.81
C LEU A 337 5.41 11.94 -22.75
N GLY A 338 4.31 12.08 -23.51
CA GLY A 338 3.81 11.06 -24.44
C GLY A 338 3.28 9.84 -23.70
N LEU A 339 2.60 10.04 -22.58
CA LEU A 339 2.00 9.01 -21.75
C LEU A 339 0.49 9.24 -21.63
N ASP A 340 -0.26 8.16 -21.56
CA ASP A 340 -1.61 8.21 -20.98
C ASP A 340 -1.49 8.55 -19.49
N TRP A 341 -2.52 9.23 -18.93
CA TRP A 341 -2.55 9.53 -17.50
C TRP A 341 -2.63 8.24 -16.66
N ILE A 342 -1.73 8.13 -15.70
CA ILE A 342 -1.61 6.97 -14.84
C ILE A 342 -2.36 7.22 -13.54
N ALA A 343 -3.33 6.36 -13.23
CA ALA A 343 -4.07 6.43 -11.97
C ALA A 343 -3.14 6.32 -10.75
N PRO A 344 -3.37 7.09 -9.68
CA PRO A 344 -2.51 7.11 -8.49
C PRO A 344 -2.24 5.71 -7.91
N GLU A 345 -3.24 4.85 -7.88
CA GLU A 345 -3.15 3.49 -7.35
C GLU A 345 -2.13 2.61 -8.11
N MET A 346 -1.84 2.95 -9.36
CA MET A 346 -0.87 2.21 -10.19
C MET A 346 0.56 2.71 -10.04
N ARG A 347 0.80 3.90 -9.48
CA ARG A 347 2.11 4.61 -9.45
C ARG A 347 3.11 3.99 -8.47
N GLU A 348 3.52 2.75 -8.71
CA GLU A 348 4.46 2.01 -7.85
C GLU A 348 5.72 1.52 -8.62
N ASN A 349 5.95 2.01 -9.84
CA ASN A 349 7.01 1.57 -10.76
C ASN A 349 6.97 0.05 -11.02
N ALA A 350 5.78 -0.44 -11.36
CA ALA A 350 5.49 -1.85 -11.62
C ALA A 350 5.16 -2.12 -13.11
N GLY A 351 5.66 -1.26 -14.03
CA GLY A 351 5.44 -1.34 -15.47
C GLY A 351 4.34 -0.41 -15.98
N GLU A 352 3.81 0.49 -15.12
CA GLU A 352 2.75 1.42 -15.50
C GLU A 352 3.20 2.50 -16.50
N ILE A 353 4.48 2.90 -16.45
CA ILE A 353 5.02 3.89 -17.39
C ILE A 353 5.11 3.29 -18.79
N GLU A 354 5.64 2.09 -18.91
CA GLU A 354 5.72 1.35 -20.17
C GLU A 354 4.32 1.03 -20.73
N ALA A 355 3.38 0.69 -19.85
CA ALA A 355 1.98 0.48 -20.26
C ALA A 355 1.35 1.77 -20.79
N ALA A 356 1.58 2.91 -20.12
CA ALA A 356 1.09 4.22 -20.56
C ALA A 356 1.69 4.67 -21.89
N GLN A 357 3.00 4.40 -22.12
CA GLN A 357 3.66 4.71 -23.40
C GLN A 357 3.09 3.92 -24.58
N ASN A 358 2.59 2.73 -24.33
CA ASN A 358 2.10 1.80 -25.35
C ASN A 358 0.57 1.79 -25.48
N GLY A 359 -0.17 2.68 -24.77
CA GLY A 359 -1.63 2.68 -24.75
C GLY A 359 -2.24 1.39 -24.19
N LYS A 360 -1.54 0.75 -23.22
CA LYS A 360 -1.90 -0.55 -22.63
C LYS A 360 -2.31 -0.45 -21.16
N LEU A 361 -2.62 0.75 -20.67
CA LEU A 361 -3.21 0.90 -19.35
C LEU A 361 -4.58 0.23 -19.30
N PRO A 362 -4.90 -0.57 -18.27
CA PRO A 362 -6.23 -1.13 -18.13
C PRO A 362 -7.25 -0.03 -17.77
N ARG A 363 -8.49 -0.18 -18.23
CA ARG A 363 -9.61 0.59 -17.69
C ARG A 363 -9.93 0.04 -16.30
N LEU A 364 -9.37 0.69 -15.28
CA LEU A 364 -9.49 0.25 -13.89
C LEU A 364 -10.95 0.19 -13.43
N LEU A 365 -11.23 -0.75 -12.53
CA LEU A 365 -12.51 -0.85 -11.82
C LEU A 365 -12.91 0.52 -11.24
N GLU A 366 -14.12 0.96 -11.49
CA GLU A 366 -14.65 2.22 -10.96
C GLU A 366 -15.20 2.04 -9.54
N TYR A 367 -15.06 3.07 -8.70
CA TYR A 367 -15.72 3.09 -7.39
C TYR A 367 -17.24 3.11 -7.60
N GLY A 368 -17.95 2.29 -6.81
CA GLY A 368 -19.42 2.14 -6.94
C GLY A 368 -19.88 1.14 -8.02
N SER A 369 -18.99 0.44 -8.72
CA SER A 369 -19.36 -0.54 -9.74
C SER A 369 -19.80 -1.90 -9.18
N LEU A 370 -19.64 -2.16 -7.89
CA LEU A 370 -20.12 -3.41 -7.28
C LEU A 370 -21.64 -3.44 -7.25
N LYS A 371 -22.22 -4.59 -7.58
CA LYS A 371 -23.65 -4.86 -7.55
C LYS A 371 -24.11 -5.47 -6.23
N GLY A 372 -23.18 -5.99 -5.44
CA GLY A 372 -23.46 -6.55 -4.13
C GLY A 372 -22.19 -7.00 -3.43
N ASP A 373 -22.39 -7.44 -2.21
CA ASP A 373 -21.38 -8.05 -1.35
C ASP A 373 -21.79 -9.49 -1.05
N LEU A 374 -20.85 -10.42 -1.03
CA LEU A 374 -21.11 -11.85 -0.81
C LEU A 374 -20.59 -12.35 0.55
N HIS A 375 -19.97 -11.49 1.37
CA HIS A 375 -19.35 -11.89 2.62
C HIS A 375 -19.69 -10.90 3.74
N CYS A 376 -20.85 -11.16 4.36
CA CYS A 376 -21.33 -10.41 5.52
C CYS A 376 -21.84 -11.36 6.57
N HIS A 377 -21.64 -11.03 7.85
CA HIS A 377 -22.04 -11.81 9.00
C HIS A 377 -23.20 -11.15 9.74
N SER A 378 -24.22 -11.92 10.06
CA SER A 378 -25.37 -11.47 10.83
C SER A 378 -25.26 -11.87 12.31
N ASN A 379 -26.24 -11.46 13.10
CA ASN A 379 -26.37 -11.87 14.52
C ASN A 379 -26.69 -13.36 14.71
N TRP A 380 -26.81 -14.12 13.63
CA TRP A 380 -26.86 -15.59 13.69
C TRP A 380 -25.50 -16.20 14.08
N SER A 381 -24.39 -15.56 13.66
CA SER A 381 -23.04 -15.93 14.10
C SER A 381 -22.43 -14.84 14.97
N ASP A 382 -21.42 -14.12 14.51
CA ASP A 382 -20.69 -13.09 15.27
C ASP A 382 -20.93 -11.67 14.80
N GLY A 383 -21.75 -11.47 13.76
CA GLY A 383 -22.24 -10.17 13.37
C GLY A 383 -23.07 -9.51 14.48
N LYS A 384 -23.20 -8.19 14.41
CA LYS A 384 -23.85 -7.40 15.49
C LYS A 384 -25.29 -6.99 15.18
N ASN A 385 -25.72 -7.19 13.95
CA ASN A 385 -26.99 -6.68 13.44
C ASN A 385 -27.78 -7.78 12.76
N SER A 386 -29.10 -7.60 12.66
CA SER A 386 -29.98 -8.50 11.95
C SER A 386 -29.74 -8.50 10.43
N ILE A 387 -30.19 -9.54 9.75
CA ILE A 387 -30.14 -9.64 8.29
C ILE A 387 -30.91 -8.47 7.65
N GLU A 388 -32.06 -8.07 8.23
CA GLU A 388 -32.86 -6.94 7.73
C GLU A 388 -32.10 -5.62 7.80
N GLU A 389 -31.36 -5.34 8.89
CA GLU A 389 -30.56 -4.11 9.02
C GLU A 389 -29.39 -4.09 8.02
N LEU A 390 -28.72 -5.21 7.81
CA LEU A 390 -27.66 -5.35 6.80
C LEU A 390 -28.22 -5.14 5.39
N ALA A 391 -29.36 -5.75 5.07
CA ALA A 391 -30.02 -5.61 3.77
C ALA A 391 -30.47 -4.15 3.53
N ALA A 392 -31.01 -3.48 4.55
CA ALA A 392 -31.38 -2.07 4.46
C ALA A 392 -30.18 -1.16 4.13
N ALA A 393 -29.03 -1.39 4.77
CA ALA A 393 -27.80 -0.67 4.50
C ALA A 393 -27.26 -0.96 3.08
N ALA A 394 -27.27 -2.21 2.64
CA ALA A 394 -26.86 -2.59 1.29
C ALA A 394 -27.75 -1.94 0.20
N MET A 395 -29.07 -1.90 0.43
CA MET A 395 -30.00 -1.20 -0.45
C MET A 395 -29.74 0.31 -0.49
N ALA A 396 -29.41 0.92 0.64
CA ALA A 396 -29.07 2.35 0.72
C ALA A 396 -27.77 2.68 -0.05
N MET A 397 -26.84 1.72 -0.18
CA MET A 397 -25.63 1.84 -0.99
C MET A 397 -25.88 1.58 -2.48
N GLY A 398 -27.11 1.22 -2.90
CA GLY A 398 -27.46 0.92 -4.28
C GLY A 398 -27.09 -0.49 -4.74
N TYR A 399 -26.84 -1.42 -3.82
CA TYR A 399 -26.59 -2.82 -4.15
C TYR A 399 -27.87 -3.49 -4.66
N GLU A 400 -27.71 -4.50 -5.52
CA GLU A 400 -28.80 -5.32 -6.08
C GLU A 400 -28.98 -6.60 -5.28
N TYR A 401 -27.95 -7.00 -4.51
CA TYR A 401 -27.99 -8.18 -3.64
C TYR A 401 -27.00 -8.06 -2.47
N LEU A 402 -27.26 -8.85 -1.42
CA LEU A 402 -26.37 -9.05 -0.30
C LEU A 402 -26.28 -10.54 0.05
N GLY A 403 -25.09 -11.09 0.10
CA GLY A 403 -24.83 -12.46 0.55
C GLY A 403 -24.58 -12.51 2.05
N VAL A 404 -25.40 -13.23 2.78
CA VAL A 404 -25.19 -13.53 4.19
C VAL A 404 -24.37 -14.81 4.30
N ALA A 405 -23.15 -14.68 4.84
CA ALA A 405 -22.13 -15.73 4.90
C ALA A 405 -21.74 -16.06 6.35
N ASP A 406 -22.71 -16.25 7.23
CA ASP A 406 -22.47 -16.61 8.63
C ASP A 406 -21.55 -17.82 8.75
N HIS A 407 -20.70 -17.83 9.78
CA HIS A 407 -19.77 -18.91 10.07
C HIS A 407 -20.46 -20.25 10.33
N THR A 408 -19.79 -21.35 9.98
CA THR A 408 -20.29 -22.71 10.18
C THR A 408 -19.75 -23.35 11.47
N ARG A 409 -20.28 -24.48 11.84
CA ARG A 409 -20.10 -25.17 13.14
C ARG A 409 -18.66 -25.35 13.62
N ALA A 410 -17.69 -25.40 12.70
CA ALA A 410 -16.29 -25.55 13.08
C ALA A 410 -15.78 -24.32 13.86
N LEU A 411 -16.30 -23.13 13.59
CA LEU A 411 -15.88 -21.90 14.25
C LEU A 411 -16.77 -21.57 15.47
N LYS A 412 -16.68 -22.39 16.51
CA LYS A 412 -17.51 -22.27 17.73
C LYS A 412 -17.36 -20.91 18.42
N VAL A 413 -16.16 -20.30 18.37
CA VAL A 413 -15.89 -19.00 19.00
C VAL A 413 -16.70 -17.87 18.36
N ALA A 414 -17.05 -17.98 17.08
CA ALA A 414 -17.91 -17.06 16.35
C ALA A 414 -19.41 -17.45 16.41
N GLY A 415 -19.79 -18.43 17.21
CA GLY A 415 -21.18 -18.91 17.27
C GLY A 415 -21.62 -19.64 16.00
N GLY A 416 -20.67 -20.24 15.28
CA GLY A 416 -20.92 -20.86 13.99
C GLY A 416 -22.11 -21.82 13.96
N LEU A 417 -22.84 -21.82 12.85
CA LEU A 417 -24.12 -22.49 12.66
C LEU A 417 -23.92 -23.95 12.25
N ASP A 418 -24.71 -24.84 12.87
CA ASP A 418 -24.97 -26.19 12.36
C ASP A 418 -26.05 -26.14 11.26
N GLU A 419 -26.37 -27.30 10.69
CA GLU A 419 -27.33 -27.47 9.60
C GLU A 419 -28.73 -26.98 9.97
N ASP A 420 -29.19 -27.24 11.19
CA ASP A 420 -30.53 -26.85 11.65
C ASP A 420 -30.62 -25.34 11.84
N ARG A 421 -29.61 -24.69 12.41
CA ARG A 421 -29.54 -23.24 12.53
C ARG A 421 -29.40 -22.55 11.16
N LEU A 422 -28.65 -23.15 10.22
CA LEU A 422 -28.58 -22.67 8.84
C LEU A 422 -29.95 -22.69 8.16
N ARG A 423 -30.76 -23.77 8.34
CA ARG A 423 -32.11 -23.81 7.80
C ARG A 423 -33.04 -22.78 8.42
N GLN A 424 -32.95 -22.55 9.73
CA GLN A 424 -33.74 -21.52 10.40
C GLN A 424 -33.38 -20.11 9.87
N ARG A 425 -32.08 -19.81 9.73
CA ARG A 425 -31.60 -18.54 9.13
C ARG A 425 -32.06 -18.41 7.66
N ASN A 426 -31.97 -19.48 6.89
CA ASN A 426 -32.42 -19.48 5.49
C ASN A 426 -33.93 -19.21 5.37
N ALA A 427 -34.73 -19.70 6.28
CA ALA A 427 -36.17 -19.39 6.33
C ALA A 427 -36.43 -17.91 6.66
N GLU A 428 -35.62 -17.28 7.54
CA GLU A 428 -35.67 -15.83 7.79
C GLU A 428 -35.31 -15.03 6.52
N ILE A 429 -34.28 -15.47 5.78
CA ILE A 429 -33.90 -14.84 4.50
C ILE A 429 -35.04 -14.95 3.48
N ASP A 430 -35.69 -16.12 3.37
CA ASP A 430 -36.81 -16.31 2.45
C ASP A 430 -37.98 -15.37 2.77
N ALA A 431 -38.35 -15.26 4.06
CA ALA A 431 -39.41 -14.37 4.51
C ALA A 431 -39.05 -12.89 4.26
N LEU A 432 -37.78 -12.49 4.48
CA LEU A 432 -37.32 -11.14 4.19
C LEU A 432 -37.36 -10.84 2.68
N ASN A 433 -36.94 -11.79 1.84
CA ASN A 433 -37.00 -11.64 0.38
C ASN A 433 -38.44 -11.50 -0.12
N GLU A 434 -39.41 -12.20 0.47
CA GLU A 434 -40.85 -12.03 0.17
C GLU A 434 -41.32 -10.64 0.56
N LYS A 435 -40.96 -10.16 1.74
CA LYS A 435 -41.27 -8.80 2.21
C LYS A 435 -40.68 -7.73 1.26
N ILE A 436 -39.43 -7.86 0.85
CA ILE A 436 -38.76 -6.95 -0.08
C ILE A 436 -39.47 -6.90 -1.42
N ARG A 437 -39.82 -8.07 -1.98
CA ARG A 437 -40.57 -8.21 -3.24
C ARG A 437 -41.96 -7.61 -3.16
N SER A 438 -42.67 -7.80 -2.07
CA SER A 438 -44.02 -7.22 -1.85
C SER A 438 -44.00 -5.69 -1.82
N GLN A 439 -42.85 -5.07 -1.47
CA GLN A 439 -42.62 -3.64 -1.53
C GLN A 439 -42.21 -3.13 -2.92
N GLY A 440 -42.16 -3.99 -3.92
CA GLY A 440 -41.75 -3.63 -5.30
C GLY A 440 -40.26 -3.33 -5.47
N LYS A 441 -39.41 -3.74 -4.50
CA LYS A 441 -37.96 -3.47 -4.57
C LYS A 441 -37.25 -4.57 -5.34
N ILE A 442 -36.27 -4.17 -6.13
CA ILE A 442 -35.39 -5.08 -6.89
C ILE A 442 -34.11 -5.28 -6.04
N PHE A 443 -34.17 -6.21 -5.11
CA PHE A 443 -33.05 -6.58 -4.24
C PHE A 443 -33.24 -8.01 -3.73
N ALA A 444 -32.13 -8.73 -3.52
CA ALA A 444 -32.16 -10.09 -3.01
C ALA A 444 -31.12 -10.29 -1.88
N VAL A 445 -31.56 -10.89 -0.78
CA VAL A 445 -30.65 -11.47 0.21
C VAL A 445 -30.35 -12.90 -0.20
N LEU A 446 -29.07 -13.24 -0.32
CA LEU A 446 -28.61 -14.54 -0.80
C LEU A 446 -28.22 -15.43 0.40
N LYS A 447 -28.57 -16.70 0.32
CA LYS A 447 -28.24 -17.72 1.31
C LYS A 447 -26.83 -18.24 1.05
N GLY A 448 -25.86 -17.81 1.86
CA GLY A 448 -24.48 -18.30 1.80
C GLY A 448 -23.99 -18.82 3.15
N CYS A 449 -22.76 -19.22 3.22
CA CYS A 449 -22.05 -19.48 4.48
C CYS A 449 -20.55 -19.20 4.29
N GLU A 450 -19.86 -18.88 5.38
CA GLU A 450 -18.39 -18.95 5.43
C GLU A 450 -17.99 -20.23 6.18
N ALA A 451 -17.67 -21.27 5.41
CA ALA A 451 -17.23 -22.56 5.93
C ALA A 451 -15.74 -22.55 6.28
N ASN A 452 -15.35 -23.37 7.26
CA ASN A 452 -13.93 -23.56 7.53
C ASN A 452 -13.37 -24.63 6.57
N ILE A 453 -12.27 -24.30 5.90
CA ILE A 453 -11.50 -25.27 5.11
C ILE A 453 -10.75 -26.18 6.08
N ASP A 454 -10.97 -27.49 6.03
CA ASP A 454 -10.21 -28.48 6.79
C ASP A 454 -8.80 -28.70 6.23
N ASP A 455 -8.01 -29.53 6.88
CA ASP A 455 -6.59 -29.73 6.53
C ASP A 455 -6.39 -30.35 5.15
N ASP A 456 -7.41 -31.02 4.58
CA ASP A 456 -7.40 -31.67 3.27
C ASP A 456 -8.14 -30.87 2.17
N GLY A 457 -8.72 -29.72 2.50
CA GLY A 457 -9.46 -28.86 1.58
C GLY A 457 -10.96 -29.16 1.52
N GLY A 458 -11.48 -29.96 2.43
CA GLY A 458 -12.92 -30.16 2.66
C GLY A 458 -13.54 -29.02 3.46
N ILE A 459 -14.84 -29.10 3.69
CA ILE A 459 -15.61 -28.18 4.54
C ILE A 459 -16.50 -28.93 5.52
N ASP A 460 -16.88 -28.27 6.59
CA ASP A 460 -17.52 -28.81 7.78
C ASP A 460 -19.06 -28.92 7.70
N LEU A 461 -19.63 -28.95 6.49
CA LEU A 461 -21.08 -29.04 6.27
C LEU A 461 -21.44 -30.25 5.41
N ASP A 462 -22.65 -30.80 5.64
CA ASP A 462 -23.20 -31.89 4.88
C ASP A 462 -23.68 -31.44 3.48
N LYS A 463 -23.65 -32.34 2.49
CA LYS A 463 -24.00 -32.00 1.09
C LYS A 463 -25.44 -31.54 0.92
N GLU A 464 -26.34 -32.06 1.74
CA GLU A 464 -27.77 -31.74 1.73
C GLU A 464 -27.97 -30.24 2.00
N ILE A 465 -27.36 -29.70 3.06
CA ILE A 465 -27.48 -28.25 3.37
C ILE A 465 -26.75 -27.38 2.35
N LEU A 466 -25.60 -27.85 1.84
CA LEU A 466 -24.85 -27.12 0.79
C LEU A 466 -25.69 -26.94 -0.48
N ALA A 467 -26.58 -27.88 -0.81
CA ALA A 467 -27.48 -27.78 -1.95
C ALA A 467 -28.61 -26.75 -1.76
N GLU A 468 -28.92 -26.38 -0.51
CA GLU A 468 -29.91 -25.36 -0.17
C GLU A 468 -29.36 -23.93 -0.23
N LEU A 469 -28.03 -23.75 -0.33
CA LEU A 469 -27.37 -22.47 -0.37
C LEU A 469 -27.22 -21.94 -1.80
N ASP A 470 -27.27 -20.61 -1.96
CA ASP A 470 -27.03 -19.92 -3.21
C ASP A 470 -25.55 -19.91 -3.60
N PHE A 471 -24.65 -19.82 -2.59
CA PHE A 471 -23.19 -19.84 -2.75
C PHE A 471 -22.50 -20.31 -1.47
N VAL A 472 -21.23 -20.71 -1.58
CA VAL A 472 -20.38 -21.03 -0.42
C VAL A 472 -19.06 -20.31 -0.53
N ILE A 473 -18.74 -19.56 0.51
CA ILE A 473 -17.40 -19.03 0.77
C ILE A 473 -16.71 -19.98 1.75
N ALA A 474 -15.42 -20.21 1.58
CA ALA A 474 -14.65 -20.99 2.53
C ALA A 474 -13.30 -20.37 2.82
N GLY A 475 -12.92 -20.34 4.10
CA GLY A 475 -11.68 -19.73 4.59
C GLY A 475 -10.91 -20.61 5.57
N VAL A 476 -9.65 -20.27 5.77
CA VAL A 476 -8.80 -20.89 6.79
C VAL A 476 -8.94 -20.11 8.08
N HIS A 477 -9.55 -20.73 9.11
CA HIS A 477 -9.77 -20.11 10.42
C HIS A 477 -8.97 -20.76 11.54
N MET A 478 -8.36 -21.91 11.29
CA MET A 478 -7.58 -22.69 12.26
C MET A 478 -6.29 -23.20 11.62
N ASN A 479 -5.32 -23.62 12.46
CA ASN A 479 -4.06 -24.23 12.01
C ASN A 479 -3.20 -23.33 11.12
N PHE A 480 -3.14 -22.02 11.39
CA PHE A 480 -2.37 -21.03 10.62
C PHE A 480 -0.86 -21.30 10.55
N LYS A 481 -0.31 -22.15 11.42
CA LYS A 481 1.13 -22.45 11.52
C LYS A 481 1.55 -23.69 10.72
N MET A 482 0.75 -24.15 9.78
CA MET A 482 1.15 -25.21 8.86
C MET A 482 2.37 -24.78 8.04
N ASP A 483 3.19 -25.77 7.64
CA ASP A 483 4.24 -25.54 6.65
C ASP A 483 3.63 -25.19 5.27
N ALA A 484 4.44 -24.51 4.44
CA ALA A 484 4.00 -24.02 3.13
C ALA A 484 3.38 -25.12 2.24
N LYS A 485 3.93 -26.34 2.25
CA LYS A 485 3.43 -27.45 1.41
C LYS A 485 2.06 -27.91 1.87
N LYS A 486 1.84 -28.03 3.18
CA LYS A 486 0.54 -28.44 3.74
C LYS A 486 -0.52 -27.38 3.51
N MET A 487 -0.18 -26.10 3.78
CA MET A 487 -1.11 -24.99 3.55
C MET A 487 -1.46 -24.86 2.06
N THR A 488 -0.50 -25.01 1.17
CA THR A 488 -0.75 -25.03 -0.27
C THR A 488 -1.68 -26.17 -0.67
N ARG A 489 -1.45 -27.39 -0.16
CA ARG A 489 -2.31 -28.55 -0.44
C ARG A 489 -3.74 -28.31 0.04
N ARG A 490 -3.92 -27.75 1.23
CA ARG A 490 -5.20 -27.37 1.82
C ARG A 490 -5.99 -26.43 0.90
N LEU A 491 -5.36 -25.32 0.44
CA LEU A 491 -6.01 -24.36 -0.44
C LEU A 491 -6.23 -24.89 -1.87
N VAL A 492 -5.30 -25.69 -2.40
CA VAL A 492 -5.50 -26.40 -3.67
C VAL A 492 -6.66 -27.40 -3.56
N GLY A 493 -6.78 -28.11 -2.43
CA GLY A 493 -7.93 -28.97 -2.15
C GLY A 493 -9.24 -28.19 -2.15
N ALA A 494 -9.28 -27.05 -1.45
CA ALA A 494 -10.44 -26.16 -1.44
C ALA A 494 -10.79 -25.63 -2.84
N ALA A 495 -9.80 -25.23 -3.62
CA ALA A 495 -10.01 -24.78 -5.00
C ALA A 495 -10.58 -25.90 -5.90
N LYS A 496 -10.24 -27.17 -5.64
CA LYS A 496 -10.79 -28.35 -6.34
C LYS A 496 -12.19 -28.74 -5.86
N ASN A 497 -12.51 -28.43 -4.60
CA ASN A 497 -13.77 -28.83 -3.99
C ASN A 497 -14.95 -28.19 -4.75
N PRO A 498 -15.86 -28.99 -5.31
CA PRO A 498 -16.97 -28.50 -6.14
C PRO A 498 -18.02 -27.70 -5.35
N ASP A 499 -18.04 -27.83 -4.04
CA ASP A 499 -19.02 -27.18 -3.18
C ASP A 499 -18.52 -25.83 -2.64
N ILE A 500 -17.27 -25.43 -2.97
CA ILE A 500 -16.69 -24.12 -2.61
C ILE A 500 -16.66 -23.23 -3.87
N ASP A 501 -17.38 -22.13 -3.85
CA ASP A 501 -17.40 -21.15 -4.95
C ASP A 501 -16.31 -20.10 -4.81
N ILE A 502 -16.08 -19.61 -3.58
CA ILE A 502 -15.17 -18.50 -3.28
C ILE A 502 -14.23 -18.92 -2.15
N ILE A 503 -12.93 -18.68 -2.32
CA ILE A 503 -11.94 -18.82 -1.23
C ILE A 503 -11.79 -17.47 -0.57
N SER A 504 -12.22 -17.32 0.70
CA SER A 504 -12.14 -16.08 1.46
C SER A 504 -10.72 -15.81 1.96
N HIS A 505 -10.35 -14.51 2.07
CA HIS A 505 -9.07 -14.03 2.58
C HIS A 505 -7.89 -15.00 2.39
N PRO A 506 -7.51 -15.31 1.13
CA PRO A 506 -6.73 -16.51 0.75
C PRO A 506 -5.33 -16.62 1.36
N THR A 507 -4.78 -15.53 1.92
CA THR A 507 -3.45 -15.56 2.58
C THR A 507 -3.53 -15.49 4.09
N GLY A 508 -4.73 -15.28 4.65
CA GLY A 508 -4.99 -15.24 6.09
C GLY A 508 -4.24 -14.15 6.85
N ARG A 509 -3.70 -13.14 6.16
CA ARG A 509 -2.96 -12.05 6.79
C ARG A 509 -3.87 -11.14 7.62
N LEU A 510 -3.30 -10.55 8.67
CA LEU A 510 -3.85 -9.42 9.39
C LEU A 510 -2.78 -8.33 9.47
N LEU A 511 -3.03 -7.21 8.82
CA LEU A 511 -2.07 -6.10 8.75
C LEU A 511 -1.70 -5.63 10.16
N LYS A 512 -0.40 -5.46 10.40
CA LYS A 512 0.20 -5.08 11.69
C LYS A 512 0.08 -6.12 12.82
N GLU A 513 -0.60 -7.26 12.61
CA GLU A 513 -0.84 -8.25 13.66
C GLU A 513 -0.30 -9.63 13.30
N ARG A 514 -0.59 -10.12 12.11
CA ARG A 514 -0.20 -11.46 11.67
C ARG A 514 0.20 -11.43 10.20
N PRO A 515 1.40 -11.90 9.83
CA PRO A 515 1.78 -12.06 8.43
C PRO A 515 0.87 -13.07 7.73
N ALA A 516 0.87 -13.04 6.41
CA ALA A 516 0.32 -14.13 5.61
C ALA A 516 0.98 -15.45 6.02
N TYR A 517 0.23 -16.54 6.01
CA TYR A 517 0.86 -17.85 6.15
C TYR A 517 1.69 -18.18 4.90
N GLU A 518 2.70 -19.03 5.08
CA GLU A 518 3.54 -19.46 3.98
C GLU A 518 2.77 -20.39 3.04
N LEU A 519 2.77 -20.08 1.74
CA LEU A 519 2.14 -20.89 0.70
C LEU A 519 2.77 -20.64 -0.67
N GLU A 520 2.68 -21.62 -1.56
CA GLU A 520 3.02 -21.51 -2.97
C GLU A 520 1.81 -20.99 -3.74
N ILE A 521 1.63 -19.66 -3.75
CA ILE A 521 0.41 -19.00 -4.26
C ILE A 521 0.12 -19.34 -5.73
N GLU A 522 1.15 -19.55 -6.55
CA GLU A 522 1.03 -19.92 -7.95
C GLU A 522 0.28 -21.25 -8.14
N LYS A 523 0.51 -22.23 -7.27
CA LYS A 523 -0.22 -23.50 -7.29
C LYS A 523 -1.70 -23.34 -6.93
N VAL A 524 -1.99 -22.40 -6.02
CA VAL A 524 -3.39 -22.05 -5.72
C VAL A 524 -4.04 -21.37 -6.92
N PHE A 525 -3.32 -20.50 -7.62
CA PHE A 525 -3.81 -19.88 -8.85
C PHE A 525 -4.06 -20.92 -9.95
N GLU A 526 -3.15 -21.85 -10.17
CA GLU A 526 -3.33 -22.94 -11.12
C GLU A 526 -4.62 -23.73 -10.83
N ALA A 527 -4.81 -24.14 -9.56
CA ALA A 527 -6.00 -24.88 -9.14
C ALA A 527 -7.29 -24.03 -9.26
N ALA A 528 -7.26 -22.77 -8.85
CA ALA A 528 -8.40 -21.87 -8.96
C ALA A 528 -8.83 -21.68 -10.42
N LYS A 529 -7.86 -21.48 -11.34
CA LYS A 529 -8.10 -21.39 -12.77
C LYS A 529 -8.72 -22.69 -13.34
N GLU A 530 -8.10 -23.83 -13.04
CA GLU A 530 -8.52 -25.13 -13.57
C GLU A 530 -9.94 -25.52 -13.13
N HIS A 531 -10.29 -25.18 -11.89
CA HIS A 531 -11.56 -25.59 -11.29
C HIS A 531 -12.59 -24.46 -11.17
N GLY A 532 -12.31 -23.26 -11.68
CA GLY A 532 -13.24 -22.13 -11.69
C GLY A 532 -13.54 -21.54 -10.30
N ALA A 533 -12.63 -21.69 -9.32
CA ALA A 533 -12.79 -21.09 -8.01
C ALA A 533 -12.51 -19.59 -8.07
N ILE A 534 -13.37 -18.79 -7.45
CA ILE A 534 -13.19 -17.34 -7.29
C ILE A 534 -12.31 -17.10 -6.07
N LEU A 535 -11.37 -16.15 -6.15
CA LEU A 535 -10.57 -15.72 -5.01
C LEU A 535 -11.07 -14.38 -4.48
N GLU A 536 -11.15 -14.26 -3.18
CA GLU A 536 -11.61 -13.03 -2.54
C GLU A 536 -10.53 -11.95 -2.51
N ILE A 537 -10.95 -10.70 -2.72
CA ILE A 537 -10.29 -9.49 -2.22
C ILE A 537 -11.09 -9.05 -1.01
N ASN A 538 -10.69 -9.50 0.17
CA ASN A 538 -11.33 -9.13 1.43
C ASN A 538 -11.02 -7.67 1.74
N ALA A 539 -12.06 -6.85 1.80
CA ALA A 539 -11.96 -5.40 1.95
C ALA A 539 -11.83 -4.94 3.41
N GLN A 540 -11.91 -5.87 4.38
CA GLN A 540 -11.71 -5.53 5.80
C GLN A 540 -10.35 -4.86 5.98
N PRO A 541 -10.29 -3.62 6.49
CA PRO A 541 -9.06 -2.82 6.53
C PRO A 541 -7.88 -3.48 7.24
N ARG A 542 -8.16 -4.37 8.18
CA ARG A 542 -7.12 -5.16 8.88
C ARG A 542 -6.58 -6.31 8.03
N ARG A 543 -7.27 -6.69 6.94
CA ARG A 543 -6.87 -7.77 6.03
C ARG A 543 -6.33 -7.24 4.71
N LEU A 544 -7.19 -6.58 3.93
CA LEU A 544 -6.96 -6.20 2.53
C LEU A 544 -6.30 -7.35 1.74
N ASP A 545 -6.89 -8.52 1.82
CA ASP A 545 -6.39 -9.80 1.33
C ASP A 545 -7.27 -10.31 0.17
N LEU A 546 -6.75 -10.39 -1.00
CA LEU A 546 -5.38 -10.44 -1.52
C LEU A 546 -4.68 -9.07 -1.60
N LYS A 547 -3.34 -9.08 -1.41
CA LYS A 547 -2.50 -7.91 -1.69
C LYS A 547 -2.42 -7.62 -3.20
N PRO A 548 -2.10 -6.36 -3.62
CA PRO A 548 -2.13 -5.96 -5.04
C PRO A 548 -1.30 -6.84 -5.97
N LEU A 549 -0.14 -7.32 -5.53
CA LEU A 549 0.70 -8.22 -6.32
C LEU A 549 -0.01 -9.56 -6.63
N HIS A 550 -0.72 -10.11 -5.66
CA HIS A 550 -1.47 -11.36 -5.84
C HIS A 550 -2.75 -11.13 -6.67
N VAL A 551 -3.41 -9.97 -6.52
CA VAL A 551 -4.51 -9.56 -7.40
C VAL A 551 -4.04 -9.55 -8.86
N ARG A 552 -2.91 -8.91 -9.13
CA ARG A 552 -2.33 -8.87 -10.49
C ARG A 552 -1.95 -10.26 -10.99
N GLY A 553 -1.40 -11.11 -10.13
CA GLY A 553 -1.09 -12.51 -10.46
C GLY A 553 -2.34 -13.33 -10.82
N ALA A 554 -3.41 -13.19 -10.03
CA ALA A 554 -4.69 -13.86 -10.30
C ALA A 554 -5.30 -13.43 -11.64
N ILE A 555 -5.32 -12.11 -11.92
CA ILE A 555 -5.79 -11.55 -13.20
C ILE A 555 -4.98 -12.07 -14.38
N ALA A 556 -3.64 -12.09 -14.26
CA ALA A 556 -2.76 -12.60 -15.30
C ALA A 556 -3.01 -14.08 -15.61
N ASN A 557 -3.52 -14.85 -14.65
CA ASN A 557 -3.93 -16.24 -14.80
C ASN A 557 -5.38 -16.39 -15.29
N GLY A 558 -6.16 -15.30 -15.44
CA GLY A 558 -7.56 -15.33 -15.87
C GLY A 558 -8.54 -15.75 -14.77
N ILE A 559 -8.14 -15.66 -13.50
CA ILE A 559 -8.98 -16.03 -12.34
C ILE A 559 -9.92 -14.88 -12.03
N LYS A 560 -11.21 -15.18 -11.80
CA LYS A 560 -12.17 -14.21 -11.31
C LYS A 560 -11.94 -13.92 -9.83
N LEU A 561 -12.12 -12.66 -9.46
CA LEU A 561 -12.02 -12.17 -8.10
C LEU A 561 -13.38 -11.68 -7.60
N ALA A 562 -13.62 -11.70 -6.31
CA ALA A 562 -14.79 -11.08 -5.68
C ALA A 562 -14.31 -10.10 -4.59
N ILE A 563 -14.85 -8.89 -4.57
CA ILE A 563 -14.55 -7.90 -3.54
C ILE A 563 -15.66 -7.97 -2.50
N ASN A 564 -15.32 -8.39 -1.29
CA ASN A 564 -16.27 -8.51 -0.20
C ASN A 564 -15.74 -7.84 1.06
N THR A 565 -16.66 -7.37 1.91
CA THR A 565 -16.28 -6.56 3.08
C THR A 565 -15.95 -7.35 4.32
N ASP A 566 -16.43 -8.60 4.43
CA ASP A 566 -16.36 -9.35 5.68
C ASP A 566 -17.03 -8.55 6.82
N ALA A 567 -18.16 -7.89 6.48
CA ALA A 567 -18.84 -6.95 7.34
C ALA A 567 -19.59 -7.64 8.46
N HIS A 568 -19.38 -7.18 9.70
CA HIS A 568 -20.07 -7.61 10.91
C HIS A 568 -21.07 -6.56 11.43
N ARG A 569 -21.15 -5.41 10.73
CA ARG A 569 -22.06 -4.28 11.01
C ARG A 569 -22.42 -3.57 9.71
N PRO A 570 -23.60 -2.95 9.60
CA PRO A 570 -24.01 -2.21 8.42
C PRO A 570 -22.99 -1.16 7.92
N ALA A 571 -22.37 -0.40 8.84
CA ALA A 571 -21.39 0.61 8.50
C ALA A 571 -20.10 0.03 7.85
N GLU A 572 -19.81 -1.24 8.07
CA GLU A 572 -18.62 -1.90 7.52
C GLU A 572 -18.77 -2.27 6.04
N LEU A 573 -20.00 -2.24 5.48
CA LEU A 573 -20.21 -2.35 4.03
C LEU A 573 -19.48 -1.25 3.25
N GLU A 574 -19.22 -0.09 3.86
CA GLU A 574 -18.42 0.97 3.26
C GLU A 574 -16.95 0.57 3.04
N PHE A 575 -16.47 -0.50 3.67
CA PHE A 575 -15.12 -1.01 3.44
C PHE A 575 -14.92 -1.50 2.01
N ALA A 576 -15.99 -1.75 1.25
CA ALA A 576 -15.93 -2.07 -0.17
C ALA A 576 -15.00 -1.13 -0.95
N ARG A 577 -14.95 0.17 -0.57
CA ARG A 577 -14.02 1.16 -1.17
C ARG A 577 -12.56 0.76 -1.05
N PHE A 578 -12.16 0.13 0.06
CA PHE A 578 -10.78 -0.30 0.29
C PHE A 578 -10.46 -1.56 -0.52
N GLY A 579 -11.43 -2.47 -0.69
CA GLY A 579 -11.30 -3.62 -1.58
C GLY A 579 -11.19 -3.20 -3.05
N ILE A 580 -12.00 -2.22 -3.48
CA ILE A 580 -11.89 -1.62 -4.82
C ILE A 580 -10.51 -0.99 -5.01
N ALA A 581 -10.01 -0.25 -4.02
CA ALA A 581 -8.68 0.33 -4.07
C ALA A 581 -7.59 -0.74 -4.22
N GLN A 582 -7.68 -1.86 -3.50
CA GLN A 582 -6.76 -3.01 -3.65
C GLN A 582 -6.84 -3.61 -5.06
N ALA A 583 -8.05 -3.80 -5.60
CA ALA A 583 -8.27 -4.28 -6.95
C ALA A 583 -7.60 -3.33 -7.98
N ARG A 584 -7.83 -2.02 -7.88
CA ARG A 584 -7.23 -0.99 -8.75
C ARG A 584 -5.71 -0.98 -8.65
N ARG A 585 -5.14 -1.13 -7.45
CA ARG A 585 -3.69 -1.29 -7.25
C ARG A 585 -3.14 -2.55 -7.91
N GLY A 586 -3.96 -3.59 -8.03
CA GLY A 586 -3.66 -4.83 -8.75
C GLY A 586 -4.01 -4.77 -10.25
N TRP A 587 -4.40 -3.60 -10.76
CA TRP A 587 -4.74 -3.34 -12.16
C TRP A 587 -6.04 -4.01 -12.63
N ALA A 588 -6.96 -4.32 -11.71
CA ALA A 588 -8.23 -4.97 -12.02
C ALA A 588 -9.17 -4.07 -12.82
N THR A 589 -9.85 -4.67 -13.77
CA THR A 589 -10.96 -4.11 -14.52
C THR A 589 -12.30 -4.63 -13.99
N ALA A 590 -13.42 -4.08 -14.41
CA ALA A 590 -14.74 -4.62 -14.05
C ALA A 590 -14.92 -6.08 -14.52
N GLY A 591 -14.30 -6.44 -15.65
CA GLY A 591 -14.34 -7.81 -16.18
C GLY A 591 -13.63 -8.85 -15.29
N ASP A 592 -12.74 -8.43 -14.41
CA ASP A 592 -12.00 -9.33 -13.51
C ASP A 592 -12.77 -9.60 -12.20
N ILE A 593 -13.76 -8.75 -11.86
CA ILE A 593 -14.46 -8.77 -10.57
C ILE A 593 -15.86 -9.35 -10.73
N ALA A 594 -16.12 -10.48 -10.09
CA ALA A 594 -17.34 -11.26 -10.22
C ALA A 594 -18.59 -10.49 -9.74
N ASN A 595 -18.50 -9.80 -8.60
CA ASN A 595 -19.63 -9.08 -8.02
C ASN A 595 -19.84 -7.64 -8.58
N THR A 596 -19.27 -7.35 -9.74
CA THR A 596 -19.75 -6.28 -10.64
C THR A 596 -20.93 -6.75 -11.52
N LEU A 597 -21.17 -8.06 -11.56
CA LEU A 597 -22.28 -8.67 -12.31
C LEU A 597 -23.57 -8.63 -11.48
N PRO A 598 -24.75 -8.45 -12.13
CA PRO A 598 -26.04 -8.72 -11.51
C PRO A 598 -26.13 -10.17 -11.04
N TRP A 599 -26.93 -10.44 -9.99
CA TRP A 599 -27.03 -11.78 -9.41
C TRP A 599 -27.33 -12.90 -10.42
N PRO A 600 -28.27 -12.75 -11.38
CA PRO A 600 -28.55 -13.82 -12.33
C PRO A 600 -27.35 -14.21 -13.21
N GLU A 601 -26.44 -13.28 -13.48
CA GLU A 601 -25.22 -13.52 -14.25
C GLU A 601 -24.09 -14.05 -13.37
N LEU A 602 -23.92 -13.48 -12.19
CA LEU A 602 -22.97 -13.99 -11.20
C LEU A 602 -23.25 -15.45 -10.86
N LYS A 603 -24.51 -15.80 -10.64
CA LYS A 603 -24.95 -17.17 -10.33
C LYS A 603 -24.49 -18.20 -11.39
N LYS A 604 -24.42 -17.81 -12.67
CA LYS A 604 -23.98 -18.70 -13.76
C LYS A 604 -22.49 -19.04 -13.69
N ILE A 605 -21.66 -18.14 -13.15
CA ILE A 605 -20.21 -18.35 -13.07
C ILE A 605 -19.78 -19.03 -11.76
N LEU A 606 -20.68 -19.19 -10.78
CA LEU A 606 -20.39 -19.96 -9.57
C LEU A 606 -20.23 -21.44 -9.91
N LYS A 607 -19.20 -22.05 -9.33
CA LYS A 607 -18.78 -23.43 -9.58
C LYS A 607 -19.91 -24.46 -9.44
N ARG A 608 -20.70 -24.33 -8.37
CA ARG A 608 -21.84 -25.22 -8.08
C ARG A 608 -22.90 -25.23 -9.19
N ASN A 609 -23.03 -24.14 -9.93
CA ASN A 609 -24.03 -24.03 -10.99
C ASN A 609 -23.51 -24.47 -12.36
N GLN A 610 -22.20 -24.47 -12.60
CA GLN A 610 -21.59 -24.96 -13.84
C GLN A 610 -21.72 -26.47 -14.04
N LYS A 611 -21.82 -27.25 -12.95
CA LYS A 611 -21.99 -28.70 -13.00
C LYS A 611 -23.42 -29.20 -13.33
N ARG A 612 -24.42 -28.31 -13.21
CA ARG A 612 -25.83 -28.68 -13.50
C ARG A 612 -26.16 -28.57 -14.99
N VAL A 613 -25.22 -28.10 -15.82
CA VAL A 613 -25.39 -27.89 -17.27
C VAL A 613 -24.70 -29.01 -18.09
N ASN A 614 -23.92 -29.90 -17.45
CA ASN A 614 -23.32 -31.09 -18.06
C ASN A 614 -24.00 -32.37 -17.48
#